data_cb0accbdc8aa35b512fe3d0c72d97e0d
#
_entry.id   cb0accbdc8aa35b512fe3d0c72d97e0d
#
_cell.length_a   1.000
_cell.length_b   1.000
_cell.length_c   1.000
_cell.angle_alpha   90.00
_cell.angle_beta   90.00
_cell.angle_gamma   90.00
#
_symmetry.space_group_name_H-M   'P 1'
#
loop_
_entity.id
_entity.type
_entity.pdbx_description
1 polymer ?
#
loop_
_entity_poly.entity_id
_entity_poly.type
_entity_poly.pdbx_seq_one_letter_code
_entity_poly.pdbx_strand_id
1 'polypeptide(L)'
;MYNQTLFKVVEPIKINTIKRLNKSKKWKYGYNKEHDIVVISKTGEIGEIYEIQNFKIALPKPLNPHKFSEDKWEVTEYPKELKRIKTIFDWKNYPDDFKKQYIDYIENEFKKRDEGFWYINKGVPTYITGTHYMYLQWSKIDVGQPDFREANRLFYIFWEACKADTRCYGMCYLKNRRSGFSFMASGETVNQATISSDARFGILSKSGPDAKKMFTDKVVPISVNYPFFFKPIQDGMDRPKT
;
A
#
# COMPACT_ATOMS: atom_id res chain seq x y z
N MET A 1 -22.82 9.69 22.19
CA MET A 1 -23.15 9.34 20.79
C MET A 1 -22.23 10.11 19.87
N TYR A 2 -21.14 9.52 19.41
CA TYR A 2 -20.26 10.15 18.41
C TYR A 2 -20.82 9.88 17.03
N ASN A 3 -21.13 10.95 16.33
CA ASN A 3 -21.72 10.93 15.00
C ASN A 3 -20.74 10.28 13.99
N GLN A 4 -21.05 9.09 13.49
CA GLN A 4 -20.28 8.34 12.49
C GLN A 4 -20.40 8.94 11.07
N THR A 5 -20.79 10.19 10.93
CA THR A 5 -21.19 10.85 9.68
C THR A 5 -20.04 11.53 8.91
N LEU A 6 -18.76 11.35 9.28
CA LEU A 6 -17.64 11.98 8.57
C LEU A 6 -17.13 11.23 7.34
N PHE A 7 -17.57 10.00 7.14
CA PHE A 7 -17.35 9.25 5.90
C PHE A 7 -18.67 8.66 5.45
N LYS A 8 -19.47 9.46 4.75
CA LYS A 8 -20.54 8.91 3.94
C LYS A 8 -19.85 8.13 2.82
N VAL A 9 -19.56 6.86 3.06
CA VAL A 9 -19.25 5.92 1.99
C VAL A 9 -20.56 5.79 1.23
N VAL A 10 -20.67 6.53 0.14
CA VAL A 10 -21.73 6.29 -0.82
C VAL A 10 -21.50 4.87 -1.32
N GLU A 11 -22.54 4.05 -1.35
CA GLU A 11 -22.46 2.68 -1.86
C GLU A 11 -21.67 2.66 -3.18
N PRO A 12 -20.78 1.67 -3.38
CA PRO A 12 -19.99 1.61 -4.61
C PRO A 12 -20.96 1.68 -5.79
N ILE A 13 -20.78 2.69 -6.64
CA ILE A 13 -21.58 2.81 -7.86
C ILE A 13 -21.22 1.61 -8.71
N LYS A 14 -22.08 0.59 -8.71
CA LYS A 14 -21.88 -0.60 -9.54
C LYS A 14 -21.75 -0.13 -10.99
N ILE A 15 -20.70 -0.54 -11.66
CA ILE A 15 -20.38 -0.18 -13.07
C ILE A 15 -21.57 -0.37 -14.02
N ASN A 16 -22.55 -1.19 -13.68
CA ASN A 16 -23.79 -1.33 -14.43
C ASN A 16 -24.58 -0.03 -14.58
N THR A 17 -24.35 0.97 -13.73
CA THR A 17 -24.94 2.31 -13.88
C THR A 17 -24.16 3.18 -14.86
N ILE A 18 -22.90 2.83 -15.13
CA ILE A 18 -22.07 3.50 -16.15
C ILE A 18 -22.16 2.71 -17.47
N LYS A 19 -23.37 2.46 -17.93
CA LYS A 19 -23.65 1.74 -19.21
C LYS A 19 -23.01 2.36 -20.46
N ARG A 20 -22.37 3.51 -20.35
CA ARG A 20 -21.71 4.23 -21.46
C ARG A 20 -20.18 4.17 -21.42
N LEU A 21 -19.58 3.56 -20.40
CA LEU A 21 -18.14 3.39 -20.39
C LEU A 21 -17.79 2.17 -21.25
N ASN A 22 -17.20 2.45 -22.41
CA ASN A 22 -16.80 1.45 -23.38
C ASN A 22 -15.86 0.41 -22.68
N LYS A 23 -16.36 -0.81 -22.42
CA LYS A 23 -15.66 -1.86 -21.67
C LYS A 23 -14.33 -2.28 -22.32
N SER A 24 -14.07 -1.87 -23.55
CA SER A 24 -12.85 -2.16 -24.30
C SER A 24 -11.78 -1.07 -24.18
N LYS A 25 -12.08 0.10 -23.60
CA LYS A 25 -11.13 1.21 -23.49
C LYS A 25 -10.28 1.02 -22.24
N LYS A 26 -8.98 0.87 -22.42
CA LYS A 26 -8.04 0.98 -21.29
C LYS A 26 -8.01 2.42 -20.78
N TRP A 27 -8.18 2.57 -19.47
CA TRP A 27 -8.13 3.85 -18.79
C TRP A 27 -6.68 4.23 -18.45
N LYS A 28 -6.35 5.50 -18.68
CA LYS A 28 -5.02 5.98 -18.28
C LYS A 28 -5.01 6.21 -16.77
N TYR A 29 -3.96 5.76 -16.09
CA TYR A 29 -3.70 6.08 -14.69
C TYR A 29 -3.65 7.60 -14.49
N GLY A 30 -4.27 8.10 -13.42
CA GLY A 30 -4.34 9.50 -13.07
C GLY A 30 -5.72 10.11 -13.28
N TYR A 31 -5.78 11.44 -13.25
CA TYR A 31 -7.03 12.17 -13.41
C TYR A 31 -7.54 12.14 -14.86
N ASN A 32 -8.78 11.70 -15.02
CA ASN A 32 -9.51 11.74 -16.28
C ASN A 32 -10.52 12.90 -16.27
N LYS A 33 -10.22 13.95 -17.04
CA LYS A 33 -11.03 15.17 -17.09
C LYS A 33 -12.41 14.95 -17.72
N GLU A 34 -12.53 14.04 -18.70
CA GLU A 34 -13.79 13.79 -19.42
C GLU A 34 -14.88 13.25 -18.52
N HIS A 35 -14.49 12.42 -17.54
CA HIS A 35 -15.41 11.73 -16.63
C HIS A 35 -15.33 12.23 -15.19
N ASP A 36 -14.43 13.16 -14.90
CA ASP A 36 -14.13 13.65 -13.55
C ASP A 36 -13.86 12.52 -12.55
N ILE A 37 -12.95 11.62 -12.92
CA ILE A 37 -12.60 10.41 -12.18
C ILE A 37 -11.08 10.33 -12.06
N VAL A 38 -10.59 9.93 -10.89
CA VAL A 38 -9.18 9.55 -10.68
C VAL A 38 -9.04 8.05 -10.82
N VAL A 39 -8.25 7.59 -11.77
CA VAL A 39 -8.00 6.17 -12.03
C VAL A 39 -6.72 5.75 -11.31
N ILE A 40 -6.85 4.83 -10.35
CA ILE A 40 -5.70 4.25 -9.63
C ILE A 40 -5.31 2.86 -10.14
N SER A 41 -5.98 2.39 -11.19
CA SER A 41 -5.61 1.15 -11.88
C SER A 41 -4.43 1.38 -12.81
N LYS A 42 -3.32 0.73 -12.56
CA LYS A 42 -2.12 0.77 -13.43
C LYS A 42 -2.27 -0.08 -14.69
N THR A 43 -3.10 -1.13 -14.63
CA THR A 43 -3.43 -1.96 -15.81
C THR A 43 -4.38 -1.27 -16.79
N GLY A 44 -5.06 -0.21 -16.34
CA GLY A 44 -6.07 0.51 -17.09
C GLY A 44 -7.44 -0.19 -17.15
N GLU A 45 -7.58 -1.35 -16.52
CA GLU A 45 -8.87 -2.02 -16.34
C GLU A 45 -9.49 -1.60 -15.01
N ILE A 46 -10.73 -1.11 -15.05
CA ILE A 46 -11.45 -0.65 -13.87
C ILE A 46 -12.60 -1.57 -13.52
N GLY A 47 -12.79 -1.79 -12.22
CA GLY A 47 -13.84 -2.65 -11.66
C GLY A 47 -14.94 -1.88 -10.96
N GLU A 48 -14.59 -0.98 -10.07
CA GLU A 48 -15.51 -0.25 -9.21
C GLU A 48 -15.11 1.22 -9.14
N ILE A 49 -16.09 2.10 -8.93
CA ILE A 49 -15.85 3.52 -8.69
C ILE A 49 -16.36 3.85 -7.30
N TYR A 50 -15.48 4.40 -6.49
CA TYR A 50 -15.79 4.90 -5.15
C TYR A 50 -15.89 6.42 -5.18
N GLU A 51 -16.83 6.98 -4.45
CA GLU A 51 -16.89 8.39 -4.16
C GLU A 51 -16.47 8.62 -2.71
N ILE A 52 -15.35 9.30 -2.53
CA ILE A 52 -14.80 9.64 -1.21
C ILE A 52 -14.57 11.15 -1.19
N GLN A 53 -15.26 11.89 -0.31
CA GLN A 53 -15.12 13.34 -0.18
C GLN A 53 -15.21 14.09 -1.53
N ASN A 54 -16.19 13.77 -2.34
CA ASN A 54 -16.41 14.31 -3.68
C ASN A 54 -15.37 13.90 -4.75
N PHE A 55 -14.46 13.00 -4.43
CA PHE A 55 -13.57 12.38 -5.41
C PHE A 55 -14.18 11.07 -5.89
N LYS A 56 -14.30 10.92 -7.19
CA LYS A 56 -14.63 9.64 -7.82
C LYS A 56 -13.34 8.91 -8.14
N ILE A 57 -13.15 7.76 -7.53
CA ILE A 57 -11.91 6.97 -7.62
C ILE A 57 -12.24 5.64 -8.29
N ALA A 58 -11.63 5.38 -9.43
CA ALA A 58 -11.77 4.12 -10.14
C ALA A 58 -10.71 3.11 -9.68
N LEU A 59 -11.17 2.03 -9.08
CA LEU A 59 -10.35 0.91 -8.62
C LEU A 59 -10.05 -0.07 -9.76
N PRO A 60 -8.95 -0.82 -9.68
CA PRO A 60 -8.67 -1.90 -10.60
C PRO A 60 -9.79 -2.93 -10.64
N LYS A 61 -9.96 -3.59 -11.79
CA LYS A 61 -10.87 -4.72 -11.91
C LYS A 61 -10.38 -5.89 -11.06
N PRO A 62 -11.30 -6.60 -10.35
CA PRO A 62 -10.93 -7.79 -9.58
C PRO A 62 -10.32 -8.87 -10.48
N LEU A 63 -9.11 -9.29 -10.13
CA LEU A 63 -8.42 -10.39 -10.79
C LEU A 63 -8.03 -11.41 -9.71
N ASN A 64 -8.55 -12.63 -9.81
CA ASN A 64 -8.16 -13.76 -8.98
C ASN A 64 -7.97 -13.42 -7.49
N PRO A 65 -9.03 -13.01 -6.76
CA PRO A 65 -8.89 -12.61 -5.37
C PRO A 65 -8.39 -13.81 -4.53
N HIS A 66 -7.35 -13.54 -3.73
CA HIS A 66 -6.80 -14.54 -2.81
C HIS A 66 -7.82 -14.92 -1.74
N LYS A 67 -7.98 -16.23 -1.50
CA LYS A 67 -8.90 -16.74 -0.48
C LYS A 67 -8.09 -17.19 0.75
N PHE A 68 -8.31 -16.54 1.88
CA PHE A 68 -7.82 -16.98 3.18
C PHE A 68 -8.80 -17.95 3.84
N SER A 69 -8.34 -18.71 4.83
CA SER A 69 -9.14 -19.74 5.51
C SER A 69 -10.40 -19.19 6.16
N GLU A 70 -10.31 -18.01 6.76
CA GLU A 70 -11.43 -17.36 7.45
C GLU A 70 -12.04 -16.18 6.65
N ASP A 71 -11.76 -16.08 5.36
CA ASP A 71 -12.17 -14.96 4.50
C ASP A 71 -11.90 -13.58 5.13
N LYS A 72 -10.81 -13.47 5.88
CA LYS A 72 -10.29 -12.20 6.43
C LYS A 72 -8.82 -12.07 6.08
N TRP A 73 -8.27 -10.86 6.22
CA TRP A 73 -6.84 -10.67 5.99
C TRP A 73 -6.00 -11.53 6.94
N GLU A 74 -5.10 -12.27 6.35
CA GLU A 74 -4.04 -12.99 7.02
C GLU A 74 -2.72 -12.65 6.34
N VAL A 75 -1.62 -12.68 7.11
CA VAL A 75 -0.29 -12.48 6.54
C VAL A 75 0.05 -13.68 5.66
N THR A 76 0.42 -13.43 4.42
CA THR A 76 0.85 -14.50 3.51
C THR A 76 2.20 -15.06 3.93
N GLU A 77 2.41 -16.35 3.74
CA GLU A 77 3.63 -17.02 4.14
C GLU A 77 4.85 -16.46 3.38
N TYR A 78 5.89 -16.11 4.13
CA TYR A 78 7.19 -15.78 3.58
C TYR A 78 8.09 -17.03 3.63
N PRO A 79 8.61 -17.50 2.48
CA PRO A 79 9.42 -18.72 2.42
C PRO A 79 10.58 -18.70 3.43
N LYS A 80 10.72 -19.80 4.20
CA LYS A 80 11.70 -19.90 5.29
C LYS A 80 13.12 -19.76 4.78
N GLU A 81 13.39 -20.26 3.58
CA GLU A 81 14.68 -20.21 2.90
C GLU A 81 15.07 -18.76 2.61
N LEU A 82 14.13 -17.94 2.14
CA LEU A 82 14.36 -16.51 1.87
C LEU A 82 14.56 -15.67 3.13
N LYS A 83 14.05 -16.12 4.30
CA LYS A 83 14.26 -15.42 5.57
C LYS A 83 15.73 -15.37 6.02
N ARG A 84 16.55 -16.31 5.51
CA ARG A 84 17.99 -16.39 5.81
C ARG A 84 18.80 -15.36 5.04
N ILE A 85 18.29 -14.88 3.91
CA ILE A 85 18.94 -13.90 3.04
C ILE A 85 18.68 -12.51 3.62
N LYS A 86 19.74 -11.77 3.90
CA LYS A 86 19.64 -10.45 4.55
C LYS A 86 19.82 -9.30 3.58
N THR A 87 20.62 -9.50 2.53
CA THR A 87 20.97 -8.48 1.56
C THR A 87 20.85 -9.00 0.13
N ILE A 88 20.77 -8.07 -0.83
CA ILE A 88 20.81 -8.42 -2.26
C ILE A 88 22.17 -9.02 -2.66
N PHE A 89 23.25 -8.70 -1.91
CA PHE A 89 24.58 -9.28 -2.15
C PHE A 89 24.60 -10.76 -1.73
N ASP A 90 23.94 -11.12 -0.63
CA ASP A 90 23.80 -12.53 -0.23
C ASP A 90 23.04 -13.29 -1.32
N TRP A 91 21.94 -12.73 -1.84
CA TRP A 91 21.15 -13.31 -2.93
C TRP A 91 21.98 -13.58 -4.18
N LYS A 92 22.89 -12.67 -4.56
CA LYS A 92 23.75 -12.84 -5.74
C LYS A 92 24.63 -14.09 -5.65
N ASN A 93 25.01 -14.47 -4.44
CA ASN A 93 25.90 -15.63 -4.18
C ASN A 93 25.17 -16.98 -4.17
N TYR A 94 23.84 -17.01 -4.19
CA TYR A 94 23.09 -18.27 -4.26
C TYR A 94 23.14 -18.89 -5.67
N PRO A 95 23.06 -20.24 -5.75
CA PRO A 95 23.02 -20.95 -7.04
C PRO A 95 21.83 -20.52 -7.91
N ASP A 96 21.99 -20.56 -9.23
CA ASP A 96 20.94 -20.12 -10.15
C ASP A 96 19.66 -20.97 -10.07
N ASP A 97 19.77 -22.26 -9.79
CA ASP A 97 18.60 -23.13 -9.62
C ASP A 97 17.79 -22.74 -8.37
N PHE A 98 18.47 -22.34 -7.29
CA PHE A 98 17.80 -21.79 -6.11
C PHE A 98 17.09 -20.46 -6.47
N LYS A 99 17.76 -19.57 -7.21
CA LYS A 99 17.16 -18.29 -7.62
C LYS A 99 15.93 -18.52 -8.49
N LYS A 100 15.97 -19.42 -9.46
CA LYS A 100 14.84 -19.76 -10.31
C LYS A 100 13.62 -20.24 -9.53
N GLN A 101 13.82 -20.95 -8.43
CA GLN A 101 12.72 -21.44 -7.58
C GLN A 101 11.92 -20.30 -6.93
N TYR A 102 12.55 -19.15 -6.64
CA TYR A 102 11.92 -18.06 -5.89
C TYR A 102 11.71 -16.79 -6.68
N ILE A 103 12.20 -16.71 -7.93
CA ILE A 103 12.07 -15.47 -8.73
C ILE A 103 10.60 -15.09 -8.95
N ASP A 104 9.75 -16.05 -9.27
CA ASP A 104 8.32 -15.82 -9.50
C ASP A 104 7.63 -15.30 -8.22
N TYR A 105 8.03 -15.82 -7.05
CA TYR A 105 7.53 -15.33 -5.76
C TYR A 105 7.93 -13.86 -5.56
N ILE A 106 9.20 -13.53 -5.78
CA ILE A 106 9.73 -12.18 -5.60
C ILE A 106 9.04 -11.21 -6.59
N GLU A 107 8.94 -11.58 -7.86
CA GLU A 107 8.25 -10.77 -8.87
C GLU A 107 6.78 -10.54 -8.52
N ASN A 108 6.10 -11.56 -8.01
CA ASN A 108 4.72 -11.44 -7.57
C ASN A 108 4.58 -10.49 -6.35
N GLU A 109 5.56 -10.47 -5.45
CA GLU A 109 5.58 -9.51 -4.34
C GLU A 109 5.78 -8.06 -4.83
N PHE A 110 6.66 -7.83 -5.82
CA PHE A 110 6.79 -6.54 -6.49
C PHE A 110 5.51 -6.11 -7.21
N LYS A 111 4.86 -7.05 -7.89
CA LYS A 111 3.58 -6.81 -8.55
C LYS A 111 2.48 -6.41 -7.56
N LYS A 112 2.35 -7.11 -6.43
CA LYS A 112 1.40 -6.74 -5.37
C LYS A 112 1.70 -5.37 -4.77
N ARG A 113 2.98 -5.03 -4.61
CA ARG A 113 3.43 -3.73 -4.15
C ARG A 113 3.06 -2.61 -5.13
N ASP A 114 3.11 -2.87 -6.43
CA ASP A 114 2.83 -1.89 -7.47
C ASP A 114 1.34 -1.76 -7.80
N GLU A 115 0.68 -2.88 -8.05
CA GLU A 115 -0.71 -2.92 -8.56
C GLU A 115 -1.76 -3.04 -7.45
N GLY A 116 -1.34 -3.40 -6.22
CA GLY A 116 -2.23 -3.75 -5.12
C GLY A 116 -2.59 -5.23 -5.10
N PHE A 117 -3.49 -5.58 -4.20
CA PHE A 117 -3.85 -6.97 -3.92
C PHE A 117 -5.35 -7.12 -3.73
N TRP A 118 -5.90 -8.19 -4.31
CA TRP A 118 -7.29 -8.58 -4.13
C TRP A 118 -7.39 -9.81 -3.25
N TYR A 119 -8.27 -9.77 -2.28
CA TYR A 119 -8.57 -10.92 -1.43
C TYR A 119 -10.07 -10.99 -1.10
N ILE A 120 -10.50 -12.16 -0.61
CA ILE A 120 -11.86 -12.31 -0.10
C ILE A 120 -11.88 -11.83 1.36
N ASN A 121 -12.73 -10.83 1.62
CA ASN A 121 -12.99 -10.32 2.97
C ASN A 121 -14.44 -10.60 3.32
N LYS A 122 -14.68 -11.54 4.24
CA LYS A 122 -16.03 -11.97 4.62
C LYS A 122 -16.90 -12.32 3.40
N GLY A 123 -16.34 -13.09 2.48
CA GLY A 123 -17.01 -13.53 1.25
C GLY A 123 -17.06 -12.49 0.12
N VAL A 124 -16.50 -11.29 0.29
CA VAL A 124 -16.55 -10.21 -0.70
C VAL A 124 -15.17 -9.91 -1.26
N PRO A 125 -14.97 -9.89 -2.59
CA PRO A 125 -13.73 -9.44 -3.20
C PRO A 125 -13.39 -8.02 -2.75
N THR A 126 -12.24 -7.85 -2.11
CA THR A 126 -11.82 -6.59 -1.51
C THR A 126 -10.44 -6.19 -2.03
N TYR A 127 -10.35 -5.00 -2.59
CA TYR A 127 -9.09 -4.42 -3.05
C TYR A 127 -8.37 -3.66 -1.94
N ILE A 128 -7.08 -3.91 -1.83
CA ILE A 128 -6.15 -3.07 -1.07
C ILE A 128 -5.06 -2.54 -2.00
N THR A 129 -4.68 -1.28 -1.83
CA THR A 129 -3.62 -0.65 -2.62
C THR A 129 -2.27 -1.29 -2.32
N GLY A 130 -1.29 -1.12 -3.21
CA GLY A 130 0.06 -1.64 -2.98
C GLY A 130 0.68 -1.13 -1.69
N THR A 131 0.50 0.15 -1.36
CA THR A 131 0.93 0.72 -0.09
C THR A 131 0.24 0.06 1.10
N HIS A 132 -1.07 -0.20 1.01
CA HIS A 132 -1.81 -0.89 2.08
C HIS A 132 -1.35 -2.35 2.21
N TYR A 133 -1.09 -3.03 1.08
CA TYR A 133 -0.48 -4.36 1.08
C TYR A 133 0.86 -4.37 1.82
N MET A 134 1.76 -3.44 1.49
CA MET A 134 3.06 -3.30 2.16
C MET A 134 2.91 -3.05 3.67
N TYR A 135 1.93 -2.24 4.05
CA TYR A 135 1.63 -1.98 5.46
C TYR A 135 1.16 -3.24 6.19
N LEU A 136 0.21 -3.99 5.63
CA LEU A 136 -0.35 -5.19 6.26
C LEU A 136 0.61 -6.38 6.25
N GLN A 137 1.35 -6.58 5.17
CA GLN A 137 2.19 -7.75 4.98
C GLN A 137 3.58 -7.60 5.59
N TRP A 138 4.19 -6.43 5.43
CA TRP A 138 5.62 -6.23 5.67
C TRP A 138 5.95 -5.23 6.76
N SER A 139 5.00 -4.42 7.21
CA SER A 139 5.26 -3.49 8.30
C SER A 139 5.19 -4.19 9.65
N LYS A 140 6.04 -3.74 10.58
CA LYS A 140 6.01 -4.14 11.98
C LYS A 140 5.63 -2.94 12.83
N ILE A 141 4.65 -3.13 13.69
CA ILE A 141 4.18 -2.14 14.67
C ILE A 141 4.43 -2.65 16.09
N ASP A 142 4.14 -1.83 17.11
CA ASP A 142 4.43 -2.17 18.52
C ASP A 142 3.83 -3.53 18.96
N VAL A 143 2.68 -3.90 18.41
CA VAL A 143 1.96 -5.15 18.79
C VAL A 143 2.17 -6.30 17.79
N GLY A 144 3.10 -6.17 16.85
CA GLY A 144 3.34 -7.16 15.80
C GLY A 144 3.01 -6.64 14.41
N GLN A 145 2.24 -7.37 13.62
CA GLN A 145 1.77 -6.92 12.31
C GLN A 145 0.42 -6.20 12.42
N PRO A 146 0.17 -5.22 11.54
CA PRO A 146 -1.11 -4.51 11.55
C PRO A 146 -2.27 -5.41 11.11
N ASP A 147 -3.43 -5.23 11.73
CA ASP A 147 -4.68 -5.84 11.27
C ASP A 147 -5.33 -5.01 10.16
N PHE A 148 -6.10 -5.69 9.31
CA PHE A 148 -6.95 -5.03 8.32
C PHE A 148 -8.06 -4.25 9.01
N ARG A 149 -8.22 -2.99 8.59
CA ARG A 149 -9.33 -2.11 8.99
C ARG A 149 -9.86 -1.39 7.77
N GLU A 150 -11.18 -1.39 7.61
CA GLU A 150 -11.82 -0.72 6.47
C GLU A 150 -11.50 0.78 6.41
N ALA A 151 -11.44 1.46 7.55
CA ALA A 151 -11.04 2.87 7.61
C ALA A 151 -9.61 3.12 7.07
N ASN A 152 -8.68 2.18 7.32
CA ASN A 152 -7.33 2.26 6.78
C ASN A 152 -7.33 2.01 5.26
N ARG A 153 -8.15 1.05 4.79
CA ARG A 153 -8.31 0.77 3.35
C ARG A 153 -8.80 2.00 2.60
N LEU A 154 -9.84 2.64 3.08
CA LEU A 154 -10.38 3.86 2.48
C LEU A 154 -9.36 5.01 2.48
N PHE A 155 -8.61 5.15 3.58
CA PHE A 155 -7.51 6.10 3.65
C PHE A 155 -6.47 5.85 2.55
N TYR A 156 -6.01 4.61 2.40
CA TYR A 156 -4.99 4.28 1.40
C TYR A 156 -5.50 4.42 -0.04
N ILE A 157 -6.77 4.08 -0.31
CA ILE A 157 -7.39 4.33 -1.61
C ILE A 157 -7.42 5.82 -1.93
N PHE A 158 -7.85 6.64 -0.98
CA PHE A 158 -7.88 8.09 -1.14
C PHE A 158 -6.47 8.68 -1.32
N TRP A 159 -5.51 8.17 -0.56
CA TRP A 159 -4.11 8.57 -0.67
C TRP A 159 -3.51 8.22 -2.04
N GLU A 160 -3.77 7.02 -2.56
CA GLU A 160 -3.37 6.66 -3.93
C GLU A 160 -4.00 7.57 -4.97
N ALA A 161 -5.26 7.94 -4.80
CA ALA A 161 -5.92 8.89 -5.68
C ALA A 161 -5.28 10.28 -5.61
N CYS A 162 -4.91 10.75 -4.41
CA CYS A 162 -4.17 12.02 -4.26
C CYS A 162 -2.81 11.98 -4.97
N LYS A 163 -2.10 10.87 -4.92
CA LYS A 163 -0.83 10.71 -5.65
C LYS A 163 -1.01 10.63 -7.17
N ALA A 164 -2.12 10.03 -7.62
CA ALA A 164 -2.43 9.88 -9.04
C ALA A 164 -2.97 11.16 -9.69
N ASP A 165 -3.56 12.05 -8.92
CA ASP A 165 -4.13 13.30 -9.39
C ASP A 165 -3.09 14.44 -9.35
N THR A 166 -2.61 14.84 -10.50
CA THR A 166 -1.60 15.91 -10.63
C THR A 166 -2.08 17.29 -10.16
N ARG A 167 -3.37 17.45 -9.89
CA ARG A 167 -3.95 18.68 -9.29
C ARG A 167 -3.80 18.70 -7.78
N CYS A 168 -3.50 17.55 -7.17
CA CYS A 168 -3.40 17.40 -5.72
C CYS A 168 -1.97 17.69 -5.26
N TYR A 169 -1.79 18.66 -4.38
CA TYR A 169 -0.49 19.03 -3.81
C TYR A 169 -0.20 18.35 -2.46
N GLY A 170 -1.18 17.71 -1.87
CA GLY A 170 -1.05 17.07 -0.57
C GLY A 170 -2.40 16.74 0.05
N MET A 171 -2.36 16.12 1.21
CA MET A 171 -3.56 15.70 1.94
C MET A 171 -3.51 16.19 3.39
N CYS A 172 -4.61 16.82 3.84
CA CYS A 172 -4.85 17.08 5.24
C CYS A 172 -5.73 15.98 5.83
N TYR A 173 -5.22 15.26 6.82
CA TYR A 173 -5.95 14.16 7.44
C TYR A 173 -6.31 14.47 8.88
N LEU A 174 -7.60 14.71 9.12
CA LEU A 174 -8.14 14.83 10.47
C LEU A 174 -8.42 13.46 11.05
N LYS A 175 -7.85 13.19 12.20
CA LYS A 175 -7.96 11.90 12.86
C LYS A 175 -8.12 12.04 14.36
N ASN A 176 -8.76 11.07 14.98
CA ASN A 176 -8.78 10.95 16.43
C ASN A 176 -7.44 10.41 16.96
N ARG A 177 -7.24 10.57 18.26
CA ARG A 177 -6.09 9.99 18.96
C ARG A 177 -6.13 8.45 18.85
N ARG A 178 -4.96 7.80 18.73
CA ARG A 178 -4.77 6.33 18.66
C ARG A 178 -5.37 5.65 17.42
N SER A 179 -5.58 6.38 16.32
CA SER A 179 -6.02 5.79 15.04
C SER A 179 -4.97 4.92 14.33
N GLY A 180 -3.73 4.86 14.83
CA GLY A 180 -2.63 4.14 14.16
C GLY A 180 -1.97 4.92 13.00
N PHE A 181 -2.44 6.13 12.69
CA PHE A 181 -2.00 6.90 11.53
C PHE A 181 -0.48 7.10 11.46
N SER A 182 0.20 7.31 12.60
CA SER A 182 1.65 7.49 12.61
C SER A 182 2.41 6.27 12.06
N PHE A 183 1.91 5.06 12.31
CA PHE A 183 2.47 3.84 11.71
C PHE A 183 2.15 3.75 10.22
N MET A 184 0.94 4.13 9.81
CA MET A 184 0.55 4.15 8.39
C MET A 184 1.42 5.14 7.60
N ALA A 185 1.62 6.34 8.12
CA ALA A 185 2.49 7.36 7.51
C ALA A 185 3.96 6.91 7.47
N SER A 186 4.46 6.27 8.54
CA SER A 186 5.81 5.70 8.56
C SER A 186 5.96 4.56 7.56
N GLY A 187 4.96 3.69 7.42
CA GLY A 187 4.94 2.62 6.42
C GLY A 187 4.97 3.16 5.00
N GLU A 188 4.19 4.21 4.72
CA GLU A 188 4.22 4.90 3.43
C GLU A 188 5.59 5.54 3.16
N THR A 189 6.16 6.20 4.16
CA THR A 189 7.50 6.82 4.03
C THR A 189 8.55 5.78 3.65
N VAL A 190 8.59 4.64 4.34
CA VAL A 190 9.51 3.53 4.04
C VAL A 190 9.22 2.95 2.65
N ASN A 191 7.94 2.75 2.33
CA ASN A 191 7.54 2.22 1.03
C ASN A 191 8.03 3.12 -0.10
N GLN A 192 7.77 4.42 -0.03
CA GLN A 192 8.20 5.37 -1.06
C GLN A 192 9.72 5.53 -1.13
N ALA A 193 10.40 5.58 0.01
CA ALA A 193 11.85 5.69 0.07
C ALA A 193 12.58 4.48 -0.55
N THR A 194 11.94 3.31 -0.58
CA THR A 194 12.52 2.08 -1.15
C THR A 194 12.11 1.81 -2.60
N ILE A 195 11.18 2.61 -3.16
CA ILE A 195 10.79 2.55 -4.58
C ILE A 195 11.50 3.63 -5.40
N SER A 196 11.58 4.83 -4.84
CA SER A 196 12.01 6.03 -5.56
C SER A 196 13.53 6.19 -5.53
N SER A 197 14.14 6.47 -6.67
CA SER A 197 15.55 6.87 -6.74
C SER A 197 15.70 8.30 -6.20
N ASP A 198 16.73 8.54 -5.39
CA ASP A 198 17.13 9.85 -4.87
C ASP A 198 16.02 10.61 -4.09
N ALA A 199 15.01 9.92 -3.62
CA ALA A 199 13.91 10.54 -2.89
C ALA A 199 14.31 10.82 -1.43
N ARG A 200 13.91 12.00 -0.94
CA ARG A 200 14.12 12.43 0.45
C ARG A 200 12.76 12.62 1.12
N PHE A 201 12.59 11.99 2.27
CA PHE A 201 11.38 12.09 3.06
C PHE A 201 11.70 12.71 4.42
N GLY A 202 10.91 13.69 4.83
CA GLY A 202 11.04 14.39 6.10
C GLY A 202 9.87 14.09 7.04
N ILE A 203 10.17 13.98 8.32
CA ILE A 203 9.17 13.89 9.38
C ILE A 203 9.24 15.18 10.21
N LEU A 204 8.14 15.91 10.23
CA LEU A 204 7.98 17.08 11.09
C LEU A 204 7.09 16.71 12.27
N SER A 205 7.47 17.16 13.45
CA SER A 205 6.69 17.02 14.68
C SER A 205 6.76 18.31 15.47
N LYS A 206 6.06 18.37 16.60
CA LYS A 206 6.07 19.55 17.48
C LYS A 206 7.46 19.91 18.03
N SER A 207 8.37 18.92 18.08
CA SER A 207 9.76 19.12 18.53
C SER A 207 10.71 18.15 17.81
N GLY A 208 12.02 18.50 17.78
CA GLY A 208 13.05 17.63 17.24
C GLY A 208 13.13 16.27 17.93
N PRO A 209 13.15 16.19 19.27
CA PRO A 209 13.11 14.91 19.99
C PRO A 209 11.90 14.03 19.63
N ASP A 210 10.69 14.63 19.46
CA ASP A 210 9.50 13.86 19.06
C ASP A 210 9.62 13.34 17.62
N ALA A 211 10.18 14.12 16.71
CA ALA A 211 10.45 13.67 15.33
C ALA A 211 11.47 12.52 15.32
N LYS A 212 12.57 12.66 16.08
CA LYS A 212 13.57 11.59 16.24
C LYS A 212 12.95 10.32 16.81
N LYS A 213 12.13 10.44 17.86
CA LYS A 213 11.42 9.29 18.45
C LYS A 213 10.50 8.62 17.46
N MET A 214 9.73 9.38 16.68
CA MET A 214 8.86 8.81 15.63
C MET A 214 9.69 8.04 14.58
N PHE A 215 10.83 8.57 14.17
CA PHE A 215 11.73 7.89 13.26
C PHE A 215 12.25 6.57 13.85
N THR A 216 12.82 6.62 15.05
CA THR A 216 13.42 5.45 15.72
C THR A 216 12.38 4.36 16.04
N ASP A 217 11.20 4.75 16.56
CA ASP A 217 10.23 3.79 17.05
C ASP A 217 9.32 3.23 15.94
N LYS A 218 9.21 3.90 14.78
CA LYS A 218 8.26 3.53 13.75
C LYS A 218 8.90 3.28 12.38
N VAL A 219 9.72 4.20 11.87
CA VAL A 219 10.33 4.07 10.55
C VAL A 219 11.39 2.98 10.53
N VAL A 220 12.30 2.99 11.50
CA VAL A 220 13.40 2.01 11.58
C VAL A 220 12.88 0.57 11.70
N PRO A 221 11.96 0.23 12.61
CA PRO A 221 11.44 -1.14 12.71
C PRO A 221 10.78 -1.64 11.43
N ILE A 222 10.01 -0.78 10.73
CA ILE A 222 9.39 -1.14 9.45
C ILE A 222 10.46 -1.42 8.41
N SER A 223 11.45 -0.53 8.25
CA SER A 223 12.55 -0.69 7.29
C SER A 223 13.36 -1.96 7.55
N VAL A 224 13.69 -2.24 8.81
CA VAL A 224 14.45 -3.46 9.18
C VAL A 224 13.65 -4.73 8.88
N ASN A 225 12.32 -4.70 9.04
CA ASN A 225 11.46 -5.86 8.83
C ASN A 225 11.25 -6.22 7.35
N TYR A 226 11.51 -5.30 6.43
CA TYR A 226 11.36 -5.59 5.00
C TYR A 226 12.25 -6.76 4.56
N PRO A 227 11.81 -7.64 3.66
CA PRO A 227 12.64 -8.69 3.08
C PRO A 227 13.78 -8.08 2.25
N PHE A 228 14.84 -8.84 2.04
CA PHE A 228 16.05 -8.36 1.36
C PHE A 228 15.78 -7.72 -0.02
N PHE A 229 14.80 -8.24 -0.75
CA PHE A 229 14.48 -7.78 -2.11
C PHE A 229 13.73 -6.43 -2.15
N PHE A 230 13.19 -5.97 -1.02
CA PHE A 230 12.61 -4.63 -0.90
C PHE A 230 13.56 -3.62 -0.24
N LYS A 231 14.70 -4.07 0.30
CA LYS A 231 15.67 -3.17 0.91
C LYS A 231 16.51 -2.49 -0.16
N PRO A 232 16.82 -1.20 -0.02
CA PRO A 232 17.79 -0.55 -0.87
C PRO A 232 19.19 -1.16 -0.66
N ILE A 233 20.04 -1.00 -1.66
CA ILE A 233 21.47 -1.32 -1.52
C ILE A 233 22.06 -0.28 -0.56
N GLN A 234 22.69 -0.77 0.50
CA GLN A 234 23.35 0.08 1.50
C GLN A 234 24.84 -0.24 1.50
N ASP A 235 25.68 0.77 1.47
CA ASP A 235 27.14 0.62 1.53
C ASP A 235 27.70 0.55 2.96
N GLY A 236 26.83 0.51 3.95
CA GLY A 236 27.16 0.47 5.38
C GLY A 236 27.18 1.84 6.05
N MET A 237 27.25 2.93 5.30
CA MET A 237 27.15 4.31 5.83
C MET A 237 25.68 4.75 5.99
N ASP A 238 24.78 4.18 5.23
CA ASP A 238 23.35 4.52 5.17
C ASP A 238 22.49 3.72 6.17
N ARG A 239 23.09 3.14 7.18
CA ARG A 239 22.31 2.49 8.25
C ARG A 239 21.48 3.54 8.99
N PRO A 240 20.19 3.28 9.23
CA PRO A 240 19.40 4.16 10.07
C PRO A 240 20.09 4.32 11.42
N LYS A 241 20.65 5.49 11.66
CA LYS A 241 21.28 5.81 12.94
C LYS A 241 20.18 6.15 13.94
N THR A 242 20.19 5.46 15.06
CA THR A 242 19.32 5.76 16.22
C THR A 242 19.76 7.06 16.89
#